data_25e909f0d26953ffce4de7bf563c352f
#
_entry.id   25e909f0d26953ffce4de7bf563c352f
#
_cell.length_a   1.000
_cell.length_b   1.000
_cell.length_c   1.000
_cell.angle_alpha   90.00
_cell.angle_beta   90.00
_cell.angle_gamma   90.00
#
_symmetry.space_group_name_H-M   'P 1'
#
loop_
_entity.id
_entity.type
_entity.pdbx_description
1 polymer ?
#
loop_
_entity_poly.entity_id
_entity_poly.type
_entity_poly.pdbx_seq_one_letter_code
_entity_poly.pdbx_strand_id
1 'polypeptide(L)'
;MAEEKDLELTPNQDVASPYLEAVQALILAKKSEGQVHYDELTEKIASPYGLDADGIDTLIQIVEDNGVSVVGDDGGPTKQQMVREEEQLQADLAAESKTATSKLKVSDPVRMYLKEIGNVPLLSAEEEINLAVRIQGGDDIAKQELAEANLRLVVSIAKRYVGRGMQFLDLIQEGNMGLMKAVEKFDHTKGFKFSTYATWWI
;
A
#
# COMPACT_ATOMS: atom_id res chain seq x y z
N MET A 1 -29.50 -23.75 -15.37
CA MET A 1 -30.02 -22.74 -14.45
C MET A 1 -28.85 -22.31 -13.57
N ALA A 2 -28.19 -21.24 -13.96
CA ALA A 2 -27.11 -20.63 -13.17
C ALA A 2 -27.73 -19.47 -12.38
N GLU A 3 -27.60 -19.53 -11.07
CA GLU A 3 -28.11 -18.51 -10.17
C GLU A 3 -27.32 -17.23 -10.39
N GLU A 4 -28.01 -16.20 -10.89
CA GLU A 4 -27.60 -14.81 -10.76
C GLU A 4 -27.59 -14.47 -9.26
N LYS A 5 -26.38 -14.37 -8.70
CA LYS A 5 -26.19 -13.74 -7.39
C LYS A 5 -26.30 -12.24 -7.58
N ASP A 6 -27.40 -11.68 -7.09
CA ASP A 6 -27.62 -10.24 -6.98
C ASP A 6 -26.43 -9.56 -6.31
N LEU A 7 -25.84 -8.61 -7.02
CA LEU A 7 -24.86 -7.65 -6.50
C LEU A 7 -25.62 -6.70 -5.57
N GLU A 8 -25.49 -6.89 -4.26
CA GLU A 8 -26.02 -5.96 -3.26
C GLU A 8 -25.24 -4.64 -3.30
N LEU A 9 -25.78 -3.72 -4.10
CA LEU A 9 -25.46 -2.30 -4.00
C LEU A 9 -26.28 -1.72 -2.85
N THR A 10 -25.65 -1.37 -1.72
CA THR A 10 -26.32 -0.57 -0.70
C THR A 10 -26.50 0.85 -1.23
N PRO A 11 -27.74 1.31 -1.45
CA PRO A 11 -27.98 2.64 -1.99
C PRO A 11 -27.93 3.67 -0.88
N ASN A 12 -27.00 4.60 -0.93
CA ASN A 12 -27.27 5.92 -0.40
C ASN A 12 -27.93 6.72 -1.53
N GLN A 13 -29.14 7.17 -1.26
CA GLN A 13 -30.13 7.64 -2.21
C GLN A 13 -29.73 8.96 -2.90
N ASP A 14 -30.19 9.02 -4.15
CA ASP A 14 -30.33 10.15 -5.07
C ASP A 14 -29.13 10.45 -5.98
N VAL A 15 -29.36 10.05 -7.17
CA VAL A 15 -28.81 10.23 -8.51
C VAL A 15 -28.26 8.91 -9.04
N ALA A 16 -29.01 8.28 -9.94
CA ALA A 16 -28.48 7.27 -10.84
C ALA A 16 -27.34 7.93 -11.65
N SER A 17 -26.14 7.78 -11.14
CA SER A 17 -24.96 8.40 -11.75
C SER A 17 -24.75 7.78 -13.13
N PRO A 18 -24.74 8.57 -14.21
CA PRO A 18 -24.72 8.06 -15.58
C PRO A 18 -23.49 7.21 -15.90
N TYR A 19 -22.48 7.18 -15.03
CA TYR A 19 -21.27 6.37 -15.17
C TYR A 19 -21.34 4.97 -14.54
N LEU A 20 -22.41 4.65 -13.76
CA LEU A 20 -22.50 3.36 -13.06
C LEU A 20 -22.48 2.14 -14.00
N GLU A 21 -23.11 2.25 -15.17
CA GLU A 21 -23.06 1.18 -16.17
C GLU A 21 -21.65 0.98 -16.72
N ALA A 22 -20.92 2.07 -16.96
CA ALA A 22 -19.54 2.02 -17.43
C ALA A 22 -18.62 1.42 -16.34
N VAL A 23 -18.86 1.76 -15.08
CA VAL A 23 -18.12 1.20 -13.92
C VAL A 23 -18.37 -0.31 -13.82
N GLN A 24 -19.61 -0.75 -13.91
CA GLN A 24 -19.96 -2.18 -13.87
C GLN A 24 -19.31 -2.96 -15.02
N ALA A 25 -19.35 -2.41 -16.24
CA ALA A 25 -18.69 -3.02 -17.39
C ALA A 25 -17.16 -3.13 -17.18
N LEU A 26 -16.53 -2.12 -16.61
CA LEU A 26 -15.10 -2.14 -16.33
C LEU A 26 -14.75 -3.17 -15.23
N ILE A 27 -15.54 -3.22 -14.15
CA ILE A 27 -15.37 -4.20 -13.08
C ILE A 27 -15.50 -5.62 -13.63
N LEU A 28 -16.50 -5.91 -14.45
CA LEU A 28 -16.69 -7.22 -15.06
C LEU A 28 -15.51 -7.60 -15.96
N ALA A 29 -14.99 -6.66 -16.76
CA ALA A 29 -13.85 -6.90 -17.64
C ALA A 29 -12.55 -7.16 -16.86
N LYS A 30 -12.36 -6.48 -15.72
CA LYS A 30 -11.15 -6.56 -14.92
C LYS A 30 -11.21 -7.56 -13.76
N LYS A 31 -12.34 -8.16 -13.51
CA LYS A 31 -12.54 -9.13 -12.41
C LYS A 31 -11.60 -10.34 -12.50
N SER A 32 -11.21 -10.74 -13.70
CA SER A 32 -10.25 -11.84 -13.92
C SER A 32 -8.79 -11.43 -13.68
N GLU A 33 -8.47 -10.15 -13.87
CA GLU A 33 -7.14 -9.59 -13.64
C GLU A 33 -6.97 -9.16 -12.17
N GLY A 34 -8.07 -8.88 -11.45
CA GLY A 34 -8.10 -8.45 -10.07
C GLY A 34 -7.60 -7.02 -9.82
N GLN A 35 -7.19 -6.32 -10.88
CA GLN A 35 -6.64 -4.97 -10.77
C GLN A 35 -6.97 -4.12 -11.99
N VAL A 36 -7.01 -2.79 -11.78
CA VAL A 36 -7.20 -1.77 -12.83
C VAL A 36 -6.27 -0.59 -12.58
N HIS A 37 -5.70 -0.04 -13.64
CA HIS A 37 -4.83 1.13 -13.54
C HIS A 37 -5.65 2.41 -13.33
N TYR A 38 -5.12 3.32 -12.50
CA TYR A 38 -5.76 4.61 -12.20
C TYR A 38 -6.03 5.43 -13.48
N ASP A 39 -5.07 5.44 -14.43
CA ASP A 39 -5.24 6.15 -15.70
C ASP A 39 -6.37 5.55 -16.52
N GLU A 40 -6.50 4.23 -16.54
CA GLU A 40 -7.60 3.56 -17.25
C GLU A 40 -8.98 3.93 -16.67
N LEU A 41 -9.07 4.09 -15.34
CA LEU A 41 -10.27 4.59 -14.66
C LEU A 41 -10.55 6.05 -15.04
N THR A 42 -9.51 6.87 -15.04
CA THR A 42 -9.62 8.29 -15.33
C THR A 42 -9.99 8.54 -16.80
N GLU A 43 -9.35 7.87 -17.73
CA GLU A 43 -9.60 8.02 -19.16
C GLU A 43 -10.96 7.46 -19.58
N LYS A 44 -11.35 6.29 -19.06
CA LYS A 44 -12.58 5.61 -19.50
C LYS A 44 -13.83 6.09 -18.79
N ILE A 45 -13.70 6.59 -17.55
CA ILE A 45 -14.86 6.96 -16.73
C ILE A 45 -14.76 8.40 -16.24
N ALA A 46 -13.73 8.79 -15.49
CA ALA A 46 -13.70 10.09 -14.86
C ALA A 46 -13.75 11.25 -15.87
N SER A 47 -12.92 11.20 -16.92
CA SER A 47 -12.86 12.25 -17.95
C SER A 47 -14.12 12.33 -18.82
N PRO A 48 -14.68 11.24 -19.36
CA PRO A 48 -15.89 11.30 -20.18
C PRO A 48 -17.13 11.78 -19.42
N TYR A 49 -17.21 11.49 -18.13
CA TYR A 49 -18.35 11.86 -17.28
C TYR A 49 -18.11 13.13 -16.44
N GLY A 50 -16.93 13.76 -16.58
CA GLY A 50 -16.60 15.02 -15.91
C GLY A 50 -16.57 14.92 -14.39
N LEU A 51 -16.09 13.78 -13.85
CA LEU A 51 -16.02 13.57 -12.41
C LEU A 51 -14.94 14.49 -11.81
N ASP A 52 -15.30 15.16 -10.72
CA ASP A 52 -14.36 15.89 -9.87
C ASP A 52 -13.56 14.95 -8.95
N ALA A 53 -12.72 15.50 -8.09
CA ALA A 53 -11.89 14.73 -7.17
C ALA A 53 -12.72 13.82 -6.26
N ASP A 54 -13.83 14.32 -5.71
CA ASP A 54 -14.72 13.54 -4.84
C ASP A 54 -15.44 12.43 -5.61
N GLY A 55 -15.79 12.69 -6.87
CA GLY A 55 -16.37 11.70 -7.79
C GLY A 55 -15.38 10.58 -8.15
N ILE A 56 -14.11 10.92 -8.36
CA ILE A 56 -13.04 9.93 -8.60
C ILE A 56 -12.81 9.09 -7.33
N ASP A 57 -12.84 9.71 -6.15
CA ASP A 57 -12.69 9.01 -4.88
C ASP A 57 -13.82 7.99 -4.66
N THR A 58 -15.06 8.38 -4.98
CA THR A 58 -16.21 7.49 -4.94
C THR A 58 -16.09 6.35 -5.96
N LEU A 59 -15.60 6.64 -7.16
CA LEU A 59 -15.37 5.65 -8.21
C LEU A 59 -14.35 4.58 -7.79
N ILE A 60 -13.23 4.99 -7.20
CA ILE A 60 -12.19 4.09 -6.68
C ILE A 60 -12.80 3.18 -5.61
N GLN A 61 -13.56 3.75 -4.67
CA GLN A 61 -14.24 2.99 -3.62
C GLN A 61 -15.16 1.91 -4.20
N ILE A 62 -16.00 2.25 -5.19
CA ILE A 62 -16.91 1.30 -5.84
C ILE A 62 -16.13 0.16 -6.49
N VAL A 63 -15.02 0.44 -7.16
CA VAL A 63 -14.20 -0.57 -7.84
C VAL A 63 -13.54 -1.51 -6.82
N GLU A 64 -12.99 -0.97 -5.73
CA GLU A 64 -12.35 -1.76 -4.66
C GLU A 64 -13.37 -2.61 -3.88
N ASP A 65 -14.55 -2.08 -3.57
CA ASP A 65 -15.63 -2.83 -2.89
C ASP A 65 -16.11 -4.02 -3.72
N ASN A 66 -15.96 -3.96 -5.04
CA ASN A 66 -16.27 -5.06 -5.96
C ASN A 66 -15.09 -6.03 -6.21
N GLY A 67 -14.00 -5.90 -5.44
CA GLY A 67 -12.87 -6.84 -5.44
C GLY A 67 -11.86 -6.61 -6.57
N VAL A 68 -11.81 -5.41 -7.16
CA VAL A 68 -10.80 -5.01 -8.14
C VAL A 68 -9.95 -3.92 -7.52
N SER A 69 -8.65 -4.16 -7.38
CA SER A 69 -7.71 -3.19 -6.80
C SER A 69 -7.34 -2.12 -7.82
N VAL A 70 -7.37 -0.86 -7.41
CA VAL A 70 -6.90 0.24 -8.24
C VAL A 70 -5.41 0.46 -7.99
N VAL A 71 -4.59 0.43 -9.04
CA VAL A 71 -3.13 0.58 -8.98
C VAL A 71 -2.69 1.83 -9.75
N GLY A 72 -1.61 2.48 -9.29
CA GLY A 72 -1.00 3.60 -10.00
C GLY A 72 -0.29 3.16 -11.29
N ASP A 73 0.16 4.11 -12.11
CA ASP A 73 0.80 3.87 -13.42
C ASP A 73 2.04 3.01 -13.35
N ASP A 74 2.76 3.10 -12.25
CA ASP A 74 3.96 2.33 -11.95
C ASP A 74 3.66 0.95 -11.33
N GLY A 75 2.38 0.57 -11.23
CA GLY A 75 1.91 -0.61 -10.50
C GLY A 75 1.99 -0.46 -8.98
N GLY A 76 2.22 0.77 -8.50
CA GLY A 76 2.22 1.13 -7.08
C GLY A 76 0.83 1.52 -6.57
N PRO A 77 0.74 1.87 -5.29
CA PRO A 77 -0.51 2.24 -4.65
C PRO A 77 -1.01 3.61 -5.13
N THR A 78 -2.31 3.79 -5.16
CA THR A 78 -2.92 5.10 -5.31
C THR A 78 -2.74 5.92 -4.03
N LYS A 79 -2.89 7.26 -4.15
CA LYS A 79 -2.81 8.18 -3.02
C LYS A 79 -3.71 7.78 -1.85
N GLN A 80 -4.91 7.35 -2.13
CA GLN A 80 -5.89 6.97 -1.11
C GLN A 80 -5.53 5.66 -0.40
N GLN A 81 -5.07 4.67 -1.15
CA GLN A 81 -4.58 3.42 -0.57
C GLN A 81 -3.41 3.68 0.38
N MET A 82 -2.49 4.57 0.00
CA MET A 82 -1.37 4.96 0.86
C MET A 82 -1.83 5.60 2.18
N VAL A 83 -2.79 6.52 2.12
CA VAL A 83 -3.32 7.19 3.32
C VAL A 83 -4.03 6.19 4.24
N ARG A 84 -4.87 5.31 3.69
CA ARG A 84 -5.56 4.27 4.46
C ARG A 84 -4.60 3.32 5.17
N GLU A 85 -3.58 2.85 4.45
CA GLU A 85 -2.57 1.94 5.03
C GLU A 85 -1.77 2.62 6.14
N GLU A 86 -1.44 3.91 5.98
CA GLU A 86 -0.76 4.68 7.02
C GLU A 86 -1.63 4.85 8.26
N GLU A 87 -2.90 5.20 8.10
CA GLU A 87 -3.85 5.33 9.21
C GLU A 87 -4.05 4.00 9.93
N GLN A 88 -4.19 2.91 9.19
CA GLN A 88 -4.32 1.58 9.75
C GLN A 88 -3.05 1.15 10.49
N LEU A 89 -1.87 1.40 9.92
CA LEU A 89 -0.59 1.13 10.58
C LEU A 89 -0.46 1.92 11.89
N GLN A 90 -0.82 3.20 11.88
CA GLN A 90 -0.78 4.03 13.09
C GLN A 90 -1.76 3.55 14.14
N ALA A 91 -2.97 3.15 13.76
CA ALA A 91 -3.96 2.58 14.67
C ALA A 91 -3.49 1.26 15.30
N ASP A 92 -2.90 0.38 14.49
CA ASP A 92 -2.37 -0.91 14.96
C ASP A 92 -1.19 -0.72 15.91
N LEU A 93 -0.25 0.19 15.59
CA LEU A 93 0.88 0.54 16.46
C LEU A 93 0.41 1.14 17.80
N ALA A 94 -0.63 1.97 17.76
CA ALA A 94 -1.21 2.54 18.98
C ALA A 94 -1.92 1.47 19.85
N ALA A 95 -2.53 0.46 19.23
CA ALA A 95 -3.15 -0.66 19.90
C ALA A 95 -2.11 -1.62 20.52
N GLU A 96 -1.00 -1.88 19.81
CA GLU A 96 0.10 -2.74 20.28
C GLU A 96 0.85 -2.15 21.47
N SER A 97 0.98 -0.84 21.59
CA SER A 97 1.67 -0.19 22.72
C SER A 97 1.05 -0.55 24.08
N LYS A 98 -0.18 -1.07 24.08
CA LYS A 98 -0.92 -1.45 25.31
C LYS A 98 -0.86 -2.96 25.64
N THR A 99 -0.39 -3.83 24.74
CA THR A 99 -0.58 -5.29 24.96
C THR A 99 0.55 -6.24 24.59
N ALA A 100 1.62 -5.86 23.94
CA ALA A 100 2.45 -6.86 23.29
C ALA A 100 3.96 -6.68 23.30
N THR A 101 4.61 -7.00 24.41
CA THR A 101 6.03 -7.40 24.38
C THR A 101 6.28 -8.83 24.87
N SER A 102 5.26 -9.60 25.24
CA SER A 102 5.47 -10.86 25.99
C SER A 102 5.11 -12.17 25.28
N LYS A 103 4.57 -12.17 24.04
CA LYS A 103 4.04 -13.42 23.44
C LYS A 103 4.81 -14.00 22.25
N LEU A 104 5.72 -13.27 21.63
CA LEU A 104 6.55 -13.83 20.55
C LEU A 104 7.74 -14.56 21.16
N LYS A 105 7.74 -15.90 21.10
CA LYS A 105 8.97 -16.72 21.29
C LYS A 105 9.89 -16.43 20.11
N VAL A 106 10.65 -15.36 20.21
CA VAL A 106 11.58 -14.91 19.16
C VAL A 106 12.85 -15.77 19.27
N SER A 107 13.24 -16.43 18.16
CA SER A 107 14.49 -17.19 18.09
C SER A 107 15.71 -16.28 18.21
N ASP A 108 16.85 -16.81 18.63
CA ASP A 108 18.08 -16.03 18.80
C ASP A 108 18.53 -15.29 17.51
N PRO A 109 18.43 -15.88 16.29
CA PRO A 109 18.73 -15.14 15.04
C PRO A 109 17.86 -13.91 14.85
N VAL A 110 16.56 -14.01 15.16
CA VAL A 110 15.66 -12.85 15.04
C VAL A 110 16.02 -11.76 16.06
N ARG A 111 16.38 -12.12 17.28
CA ARG A 111 16.84 -11.14 18.29
C ARG A 111 18.08 -10.39 17.84
N MET A 112 19.03 -11.10 17.22
CA MET A 112 20.26 -10.50 16.71
C MET A 112 19.93 -9.52 15.58
N TYR A 113 19.10 -9.92 14.62
CA TYR A 113 18.63 -9.05 13.55
C TYR A 113 17.94 -7.78 14.08
N LEU A 114 16.99 -7.94 15.03
CA LEU A 114 16.29 -6.80 15.63
C LEU A 114 17.23 -5.83 16.35
N LYS A 115 18.31 -6.34 16.95
CA LYS A 115 19.32 -5.51 17.59
C LYS A 115 20.14 -4.73 16.56
N GLU A 116 20.51 -5.36 15.44
CA GLU A 116 21.28 -4.72 14.36
C GLU A 116 20.49 -3.58 13.72
N ILE A 117 19.27 -3.83 13.28
CA ILE A 117 18.44 -2.79 12.66
C ILE A 117 18.07 -1.66 13.63
N GLY A 118 18.06 -1.96 14.94
CA GLY A 118 17.80 -0.97 15.98
C GLY A 118 18.86 0.10 16.12
N ASN A 119 20.09 -0.18 15.64
CA ASN A 119 21.22 0.74 15.70
C ASN A 119 21.22 1.75 14.53
N VAL A 120 20.45 1.51 13.48
CA VAL A 120 20.34 2.40 12.32
C VAL A 120 19.52 3.63 12.71
N PRO A 121 20.03 4.87 12.54
CA PRO A 121 19.31 6.08 12.85
C PRO A 121 18.09 6.24 11.94
N LEU A 122 17.04 6.86 12.46
CA LEU A 122 15.87 7.22 11.66
C LEU A 122 16.22 8.43 10.79
N LEU A 123 15.74 8.43 9.56
CA LEU A 123 15.88 9.54 8.63
C LEU A 123 14.85 10.65 8.93
N SER A 124 15.28 11.89 8.77
CA SER A 124 14.37 13.02 8.67
C SER A 124 13.73 13.09 7.27
N ALA A 125 12.65 13.86 7.13
CA ALA A 125 12.00 14.05 5.83
C ALA A 125 12.94 14.66 4.76
N GLU A 126 13.86 15.54 5.18
CA GLU A 126 14.86 16.13 4.28
C GLU A 126 15.90 15.11 3.81
N GLU A 127 16.32 14.21 4.70
CA GLU A 127 17.24 13.11 4.36
C GLU A 127 16.59 12.10 3.43
N GLU A 128 15.30 11.75 3.64
CA GLU A 128 14.53 10.89 2.74
C GLU A 128 14.49 11.47 1.31
N ILE A 129 14.19 12.78 1.17
CA ILE A 129 14.16 13.46 -0.12
C ILE A 129 15.55 13.46 -0.77
N ASN A 130 16.60 13.76 0.00
CA ASN A 130 17.97 13.77 -0.52
C ASN A 130 18.39 12.40 -1.04
N LEU A 131 18.12 11.35 -0.29
CA LEU A 131 18.36 9.98 -0.73
C LEU A 131 17.57 9.63 -1.99
N ALA A 132 16.29 10.01 -2.05
CA ALA A 132 15.46 9.78 -3.23
C ALA A 132 16.00 10.46 -4.50
N VAL A 133 16.49 11.70 -4.40
CA VAL A 133 17.16 12.40 -5.52
C VAL A 133 18.41 11.66 -5.97
N ARG A 134 19.25 11.22 -5.01
CA ARG A 134 20.46 10.44 -5.33
C ARG A 134 20.14 9.10 -6.00
N ILE A 135 19.06 8.42 -5.55
CA ILE A 135 18.57 7.16 -6.13
C ILE A 135 18.15 7.35 -7.58
N GLN A 136 17.42 8.43 -7.90
CA GLN A 136 17.04 8.78 -9.27
C GLN A 136 18.28 9.05 -10.15
N GLY A 137 19.38 9.53 -9.56
CA GLY A 137 20.68 9.66 -10.22
C GLY A 137 21.46 8.35 -10.37
N GLY A 138 20.94 7.22 -9.89
CA GLY A 138 21.58 5.90 -10.01
C GLY A 138 22.55 5.56 -8.88
N ASP A 139 22.46 6.21 -7.72
CA ASP A 139 23.31 5.95 -6.55
C ASP A 139 22.83 4.72 -5.78
N ASP A 140 23.52 3.59 -5.92
CA ASP A 140 23.18 2.35 -5.23
C ASP A 140 23.47 2.41 -3.72
N ILE A 141 24.38 3.27 -3.27
CA ILE A 141 24.64 3.48 -1.84
C ILE A 141 23.43 4.18 -1.21
N ALA A 142 22.85 5.19 -1.89
CA ALA A 142 21.64 5.83 -1.40
C ALA A 142 20.45 4.87 -1.31
N LYS A 143 20.32 3.90 -2.23
CA LYS A 143 19.31 2.83 -2.15
C LYS A 143 19.49 2.00 -0.88
N GLN A 144 20.74 1.62 -0.58
CA GLN A 144 21.04 0.84 0.61
C GLN A 144 20.74 1.64 1.87
N GLU A 145 21.19 2.90 1.95
CA GLU A 145 20.96 3.79 3.10
C GLU A 145 19.45 3.96 3.37
N LEU A 146 18.63 4.19 2.33
CA LEU A 146 17.19 4.34 2.47
C LEU A 146 16.53 3.04 2.91
N ALA A 147 16.94 1.89 2.37
CA ALA A 147 16.43 0.58 2.76
C ALA A 147 16.77 0.26 4.23
N GLU A 148 18.04 0.40 4.64
CA GLU A 148 18.52 0.08 6.00
C GLU A 148 17.77 0.89 7.07
N ALA A 149 17.55 2.19 6.83
CA ALA A 149 16.83 3.07 7.75
C ALA A 149 15.35 2.65 7.93
N ASN A 150 14.79 1.89 6.97
CA ASN A 150 13.39 1.47 6.96
C ASN A 150 13.15 -0.02 7.27
N LEU A 151 14.19 -0.79 7.63
CA LEU A 151 14.04 -2.20 8.04
C LEU A 151 13.13 -2.36 9.28
N ARG A 152 13.11 -1.38 10.17
CA ARG A 152 12.21 -1.37 11.33
C ARG A 152 10.74 -1.29 10.93
N LEU A 153 10.42 -0.59 9.85
CA LEU A 153 9.07 -0.54 9.28
C LEU A 153 8.64 -1.92 8.80
N VAL A 154 9.51 -2.66 8.11
CA VAL A 154 9.24 -4.04 7.68
C VAL A 154 8.88 -4.93 8.86
N VAL A 155 9.66 -4.88 9.94
CA VAL A 155 9.40 -5.67 11.15
C VAL A 155 8.05 -5.31 11.78
N SER A 156 7.72 -4.04 11.83
CA SER A 156 6.45 -3.54 12.37
C SER A 156 5.25 -4.10 11.58
N ILE A 157 5.35 -4.09 10.25
CA ILE A 157 4.31 -4.64 9.39
C ILE A 157 4.26 -6.16 9.48
N ALA A 158 5.41 -6.86 9.43
CA ALA A 158 5.49 -8.32 9.50
C ALA A 158 4.84 -8.90 10.77
N LYS A 159 4.91 -8.19 11.89
CA LYS A 159 4.23 -8.60 13.15
C LYS A 159 2.74 -8.82 12.97
N ARG A 160 2.07 -8.02 12.14
CA ARG A 160 0.61 -8.13 11.90
C ARG A 160 0.22 -9.43 11.17
N TYR A 161 1.18 -10.07 10.53
CA TYR A 161 0.97 -11.28 9.74
C TYR A 161 1.41 -12.56 10.46
N VAL A 162 1.94 -12.45 11.68
CA VAL A 162 2.34 -13.61 12.48
C VAL A 162 1.12 -14.49 12.81
N GLY A 163 1.33 -15.81 12.72
CA GLY A 163 0.26 -16.79 12.98
C GLY A 163 -0.61 -17.14 11.77
N ARG A 164 -0.30 -16.62 10.57
CA ARG A 164 -1.02 -16.91 9.32
C ARG A 164 -0.38 -17.98 8.46
N GLY A 165 0.52 -18.80 9.01
CA GLY A 165 1.12 -19.95 8.32
C GLY A 165 2.59 -19.77 7.91
N MET A 166 3.15 -18.56 7.98
CA MET A 166 4.57 -18.29 7.75
C MET A 166 5.32 -18.01 9.05
N GLN A 167 6.61 -18.35 9.09
CA GLN A 167 7.48 -18.00 10.20
C GLN A 167 7.81 -16.50 10.17
N PHE A 168 8.04 -15.93 11.35
CA PHE A 168 8.27 -14.47 11.47
C PHE A 168 9.49 -13.99 10.66
N LEU A 169 10.56 -14.79 10.62
CA LEU A 169 11.75 -14.45 9.83
C LEU A 169 11.46 -14.45 8.32
N ASP A 170 10.64 -15.41 7.85
CA ASP A 170 10.25 -15.47 6.43
C ASP A 170 9.37 -14.27 6.05
N LEU A 171 8.43 -13.88 6.94
CA LEU A 171 7.64 -12.66 6.76
C LEU A 171 8.52 -11.41 6.64
N ILE A 172 9.57 -11.30 7.47
CA ILE A 172 10.52 -10.19 7.38
C ILE A 172 11.25 -10.21 6.03
N GLN A 173 11.69 -11.38 5.55
CA GLN A 173 12.40 -11.47 4.27
C GLN A 173 11.51 -11.09 3.09
N GLU A 174 10.27 -11.56 3.06
CA GLU A 174 9.29 -11.15 2.04
C GLU A 174 9.02 -9.65 2.09
N GLY A 175 8.85 -9.10 3.30
CA GLY A 175 8.69 -7.65 3.50
C GLY A 175 9.91 -6.85 3.04
N ASN A 176 11.13 -7.36 3.25
CA ASN A 176 12.34 -6.72 2.75
C ASN A 176 12.39 -6.69 1.22
N MET A 177 11.89 -7.72 0.54
CA MET A 177 11.77 -7.71 -0.93
C MET A 177 10.78 -6.63 -1.40
N GLY A 178 9.66 -6.47 -0.69
CA GLY A 178 8.72 -5.36 -0.92
C GLY A 178 9.37 -3.99 -0.70
N LEU A 179 10.13 -3.84 0.40
CA LEU A 179 10.86 -2.61 0.71
C LEU A 179 11.85 -2.25 -0.41
N MET A 180 12.61 -3.21 -0.95
CA MET A 180 13.55 -2.95 -2.05
C MET A 180 12.83 -2.43 -3.29
N LYS A 181 11.66 -3.00 -3.64
CA LYS A 181 10.84 -2.49 -4.74
C LYS A 181 10.34 -1.07 -4.48
N ALA A 182 9.94 -0.77 -3.23
CA ALA A 182 9.55 0.58 -2.86
C ALA A 182 10.70 1.58 -3.04
N VAL A 183 11.92 1.22 -2.62
CA VAL A 183 13.12 2.06 -2.78
C VAL A 183 13.40 2.37 -4.26
N GLU A 184 13.27 1.36 -5.14
CA GLU A 184 13.52 1.53 -6.57
C GLU A 184 12.49 2.44 -7.27
N LYS A 185 11.24 2.42 -6.79
CA LYS A 185 10.12 3.09 -7.44
C LYS A 185 9.67 4.38 -6.75
N PHE A 186 10.29 4.72 -5.63
CA PHE A 186 9.89 5.89 -4.85
C PHE A 186 10.14 7.19 -5.60
N ASP A 187 9.07 7.98 -5.70
CA ASP A 187 9.08 9.31 -6.29
C ASP A 187 8.73 10.38 -5.23
N HIS A 188 9.76 11.08 -4.77
CA HIS A 188 9.62 12.14 -3.76
C HIS A 188 8.79 13.34 -4.26
N THR A 189 8.63 13.53 -5.57
CA THR A 189 7.86 14.65 -6.14
C THR A 189 6.37 14.51 -5.91
N LYS A 190 5.89 13.29 -5.61
CA LYS A 190 4.49 13.00 -5.27
C LYS A 190 4.06 13.52 -3.89
N GLY A 191 4.98 14.01 -3.06
CA GLY A 191 4.71 14.70 -1.80
C GLY A 191 4.37 13.80 -0.61
N PHE A 192 4.58 12.48 -0.71
CA PHE A 192 4.40 11.53 0.40
C PHE A 192 5.72 11.21 1.08
N LYS A 193 5.60 10.80 2.35
CA LYS A 193 6.73 10.18 3.05
C LYS A 193 7.03 8.81 2.42
N PHE A 194 8.30 8.43 2.46
CA PHE A 194 8.71 7.12 1.99
C PHE A 194 7.96 5.98 2.72
N SER A 195 7.77 6.10 4.04
CA SER A 195 7.06 5.09 4.84
C SER A 195 5.64 4.83 4.35
N THR A 196 4.91 5.88 3.96
CA THR A 196 3.55 5.78 3.43
C THR A 196 3.52 4.95 2.15
N TYR A 197 4.42 5.22 1.22
CA TYR A 197 4.55 4.47 -0.04
C TYR A 197 5.04 3.04 0.17
N ALA A 198 6.07 2.86 1.01
CA ALA A 198 6.69 1.56 1.25
C ALA A 198 5.76 0.57 1.97
N THR A 199 4.84 1.05 2.81
CA THR A 199 3.88 0.21 3.53
C THR A 199 3.06 -0.67 2.58
N TRP A 200 2.64 -0.14 1.45
CA TRP A 200 1.95 -0.90 0.41
C TRP A 200 2.79 -2.05 -0.16
N TRP A 201 4.01 -1.78 -0.53
CA TRP A 201 4.89 -2.78 -1.13
C TRP A 201 5.30 -3.88 -0.15
N ILE A 202 5.47 -3.51 1.11
CA ILE A 202 5.79 -4.43 2.20
C ILE A 202 4.60 -5.32 2.54
#